data_3994dc355ade0d27954c01bab85115ff
#
_entry.id   3994dc355ade0d27954c01bab85115ff
#
_cell.length_a   1.000
_cell.length_b   1.000
_cell.length_c   1.000
_cell.angle_alpha   90.00
_cell.angle_beta   90.00
_cell.angle_gamma   90.00
#
_symmetry.space_group_name_H-M   'P 1'
#
loop_
_entity.id
_entity.type
_entity.pdbx_description
1 polymer ?
#
loop_
_entity_poly.entity_id
_entity_poly.type
_entity_poly.pdbx_seq_one_letter_code
_entity_poly.pdbx_strand_id
1 'polypeptide(L)'
;MDVNRATLVGRLTRDPESRVTPNGVNVTSFSVATNFVYKNQNGEKVEQVEYHNIVTWRKLAEIAAQYLKRGQRVLIEGRLQTRSWEANDGTKRQRTEIVGDNLIMLDRAGQSTANRDDSQSQPSPTEEMPSIQAEPAADQAGSPSPQQQPKPKAGSDDISVEDIPF
;
A
#
# COMPACT_ATOMS: atom_id res chain seq x y z
N MET A 1 -0.20 34.09 -2.82
CA MET A 1 -0.51 33.10 -3.87
C MET A 1 -0.83 31.80 -3.17
N ASP A 2 -2.01 31.21 -3.41
CA ASP A 2 -2.47 30.05 -2.68
C ASP A 2 -2.25 28.80 -3.54
N VAL A 3 -1.96 27.64 -2.91
CA VAL A 3 -1.76 26.37 -3.58
C VAL A 3 -2.78 25.37 -3.05
N ASN A 4 -3.48 24.67 -3.96
CA ASN A 4 -4.39 23.60 -3.64
C ASN A 4 -4.07 22.41 -4.54
N ARG A 5 -3.27 21.47 -4.03
CA ARG A 5 -2.84 20.27 -4.75
C ARG A 5 -2.85 19.07 -3.82
N ALA A 6 -3.32 17.94 -4.33
CA ALA A 6 -3.28 16.64 -3.66
C ALA A 6 -2.66 15.62 -4.61
N THR A 7 -1.72 14.81 -4.09
CA THR A 7 -1.12 13.68 -4.81
C THR A 7 -1.22 12.45 -3.93
N LEU A 8 -1.84 11.40 -4.43
CA LEU A 8 -2.09 10.16 -3.70
C LEU A 8 -1.65 8.95 -4.50
N VAL A 9 -1.07 7.98 -3.81
CA VAL A 9 -0.87 6.62 -4.31
C VAL A 9 -1.59 5.66 -3.39
N GLY A 10 -2.56 4.91 -3.91
CA GLY A 10 -3.35 3.98 -3.10
C GLY A 10 -4.07 2.94 -3.95
N ARG A 11 -4.96 2.17 -3.31
CA ARG A 11 -5.75 1.13 -3.97
C ARG A 11 -7.23 1.48 -4.00
N LEU A 12 -7.90 1.16 -5.10
CA LEU A 12 -9.35 1.31 -5.18
C LEU A 12 -10.04 0.35 -4.20
N THR A 13 -10.99 0.89 -3.43
CA THR A 13 -11.77 0.12 -2.46
C THR A 13 -12.99 -0.55 -3.07
N ARG A 14 -13.51 0.00 -4.17
CA ARG A 14 -14.66 -0.46 -4.95
C ARG A 14 -14.47 -0.11 -6.42
N ASP A 15 -15.30 -0.71 -7.27
CA ASP A 15 -15.33 -0.35 -8.68
C ASP A 15 -15.78 1.10 -8.88
N PRO A 16 -15.28 1.82 -9.90
CA PRO A 16 -15.70 3.18 -10.20
C PRO A 16 -17.17 3.26 -10.59
N GLU A 17 -17.86 4.28 -10.07
CA GLU A 17 -19.23 4.59 -10.42
C GLU A 17 -19.26 5.73 -11.45
N SER A 18 -19.69 5.43 -12.66
CA SER A 18 -19.82 6.43 -13.74
C SER A 18 -21.27 6.92 -13.86
N ARG A 19 -21.38 8.22 -14.11
CA ARG A 19 -22.68 8.88 -14.37
C ARG A 19 -22.51 10.00 -15.39
N VAL A 20 -23.59 10.32 -16.08
CA VAL A 20 -23.64 11.48 -16.98
C VAL A 20 -24.43 12.58 -16.29
N THR A 21 -23.90 13.79 -16.27
CA THR A 21 -24.62 14.96 -15.74
C THR A 21 -25.76 15.38 -16.70
N PRO A 22 -26.75 16.17 -16.25
CA PRO A 22 -27.80 16.70 -17.14
C PRO A 22 -27.26 17.46 -18.36
N ASN A 23 -26.05 18.01 -18.24
CA ASN A 23 -25.36 18.73 -19.33
C ASN A 23 -24.55 17.81 -20.25
N GLY A 24 -24.72 16.48 -20.16
CA GLY A 24 -24.03 15.51 -21.01
C GLY A 24 -22.55 15.28 -20.67
N VAL A 25 -22.07 15.72 -19.50
CA VAL A 25 -20.67 15.55 -19.10
C VAL A 25 -20.49 14.26 -18.30
N ASN A 26 -19.55 13.41 -18.70
CA ASN A 26 -19.19 12.20 -17.97
C ASN A 26 -18.46 12.54 -16.67
N VAL A 27 -18.88 11.91 -15.59
CA VAL A 27 -18.29 12.00 -14.24
C VAL A 27 -18.14 10.61 -13.69
N THR A 28 -16.96 10.29 -13.17
CA THR A 28 -16.70 9.02 -12.49
C THR A 28 -16.19 9.27 -11.09
N SER A 29 -16.81 8.61 -10.11
CA SER A 29 -16.45 8.69 -8.70
C SER A 29 -15.97 7.32 -8.19
N PHE A 30 -14.90 7.32 -7.41
CA PHE A 30 -14.35 6.15 -6.77
C PHE A 30 -13.64 6.52 -5.47
N SER A 31 -13.32 5.52 -4.65
CA SER A 31 -12.62 5.72 -3.39
C SER A 31 -11.28 4.99 -3.41
N VAL A 32 -10.24 5.67 -2.92
CA VAL A 32 -8.88 5.16 -2.82
C VAL A 32 -8.49 5.06 -1.36
N ALA A 33 -7.97 3.89 -0.95
CA ALA A 33 -7.39 3.67 0.38
C ALA A 33 -5.88 3.90 0.33
N THR A 34 -5.38 4.63 1.32
CA THR A 34 -3.96 4.81 1.60
C THR A 34 -3.63 4.27 2.98
N ASN A 35 -2.58 3.46 3.09
CA ASN A 35 -2.16 2.88 4.36
C ASN A 35 -0.99 3.67 4.92
N PHE A 36 -1.08 4.01 6.19
CA PHE A 36 -0.02 4.61 6.97
C PHE A 36 0.35 3.71 8.14
N VAL A 37 1.62 3.43 8.29
CA VAL A 37 2.13 2.53 9.33
C VAL A 37 3.13 3.29 10.18
N TYR A 38 2.91 3.32 11.49
CA TYR A 38 3.81 3.96 12.43
C TYR A 38 3.97 3.12 13.70
N LYS A 39 4.97 3.44 14.53
CA LYS A 39 5.13 2.86 15.85
C LYS A 39 4.58 3.83 16.90
N ASN A 40 3.72 3.30 17.79
CA ASN A 40 3.23 4.09 18.93
C ASN A 40 4.32 4.26 20.00
N GLN A 41 4.02 5.00 21.06
CA GLN A 41 4.95 5.24 22.18
C GLN A 41 5.40 3.96 22.89
N ASN A 42 4.60 2.88 22.79
CA ASN A 42 4.91 1.57 23.37
C ASN A 42 5.76 0.70 22.45
N GLY A 43 6.16 1.19 21.27
CA GLY A 43 6.94 0.44 20.28
C GLY A 43 6.10 -0.50 19.39
N GLU A 44 4.79 -0.54 19.56
CA GLU A 44 3.89 -1.38 18.79
C GLU A 44 3.63 -0.78 17.40
N LYS A 45 3.57 -1.63 16.39
CA LYS A 45 3.23 -1.24 15.03
C LYS A 45 1.74 -0.98 14.91
N VAL A 46 1.35 0.25 14.57
CA VAL A 46 -0.03 0.64 14.30
C VAL A 46 -0.20 0.90 12.81
N GLU A 47 -1.24 0.31 12.22
CA GLU A 47 -1.62 0.53 10.84
C GLU A 47 -2.92 1.35 10.80
N GLN A 48 -2.89 2.43 10.05
CA GLN A 48 -4.04 3.32 9.84
C GLN A 48 -4.36 3.39 8.36
N VAL A 49 -5.64 3.27 8.02
CA VAL A 49 -6.14 3.35 6.64
C VAL A 49 -6.99 4.59 6.50
N GLU A 50 -6.64 5.42 5.52
CA GLU A 50 -7.41 6.61 5.15
C GLU A 50 -8.11 6.39 3.81
N TYR A 51 -9.37 6.84 3.72
CA TYR A 51 -10.21 6.70 2.54
C TYR A 51 -10.44 8.05 1.87
N HIS A 52 -10.02 8.17 0.63
CA HIS A 52 -10.13 9.39 -0.15
C HIS A 52 -11.18 9.24 -1.25
N ASN A 53 -12.12 10.19 -1.31
CA ASN A 53 -13.11 10.22 -2.38
C ASN A 53 -12.54 11.00 -3.57
N ILE A 54 -12.51 10.36 -4.73
CA ILE A 54 -11.97 10.91 -5.96
C ILE A 54 -13.14 11.13 -6.95
N VAL A 55 -13.11 12.26 -7.64
CA VAL A 55 -14.07 12.57 -8.71
C VAL A 55 -13.27 12.98 -9.94
N THR A 56 -13.52 12.30 -11.05
CA THR A 56 -12.91 12.62 -12.35
C THR A 56 -13.96 13.07 -13.34
N TRP A 57 -13.57 13.90 -14.31
CA TRP A 57 -14.48 14.55 -15.24
C TRP A 57 -14.07 14.28 -16.69
N ARG A 58 -15.07 14.33 -17.59
CA ARG A 58 -14.88 14.26 -19.04
C ARG A 58 -14.06 13.01 -19.45
N LYS A 59 -13.01 13.19 -20.24
CA LYS A 59 -12.18 12.09 -20.75
C LYS A 59 -11.51 11.27 -19.65
N LEU A 60 -11.08 11.91 -18.56
CA LEU A 60 -10.49 11.20 -17.43
C LEU A 60 -11.53 10.32 -16.72
N ALA A 61 -12.79 10.74 -16.68
CA ALA A 61 -13.90 9.94 -16.15
C ALA A 61 -14.14 8.68 -16.99
N GLU A 62 -14.09 8.80 -18.33
CA GLU A 62 -14.24 7.66 -19.24
C GLU A 62 -13.11 6.65 -19.05
N ILE A 63 -11.87 7.12 -18.98
CA ILE A 63 -10.69 6.28 -18.71
C ILE A 63 -10.85 5.57 -17.36
N ALA A 64 -11.24 6.29 -16.31
CA ALA A 64 -11.43 5.71 -14.98
C ALA A 64 -12.53 4.63 -14.99
N ALA A 65 -13.66 4.88 -15.64
CA ALA A 65 -14.76 3.94 -15.74
C ALA A 65 -14.41 2.67 -16.55
N GLN A 66 -13.61 2.84 -17.60
CA GLN A 66 -13.28 1.73 -18.52
C GLN A 66 -12.18 0.82 -17.97
N TYR A 67 -11.18 1.38 -17.34
CA TYR A 67 -9.95 0.67 -17.02
C TYR A 67 -9.75 0.38 -15.53
N LEU A 68 -10.34 1.17 -14.63
CA LEU A 68 -10.16 0.96 -13.20
C LEU A 68 -11.09 -0.11 -12.65
N LYS A 69 -10.54 -0.92 -11.73
CA LYS A 69 -11.29 -1.94 -10.98
C LYS A 69 -10.88 -1.92 -9.52
N ARG A 70 -11.77 -2.44 -8.65
CA ARG A 70 -11.48 -2.64 -7.23
C ARG A 70 -10.13 -3.33 -7.03
N GLY A 71 -9.35 -2.86 -6.06
CA GLY A 71 -8.05 -3.40 -5.67
C GLY A 71 -6.87 -2.89 -6.48
N GLN A 72 -7.09 -2.27 -7.64
CA GLN A 72 -6.02 -1.73 -8.46
C GLN A 72 -5.31 -0.55 -7.78
N ARG A 73 -4.01 -0.47 -7.98
CA ARG A 73 -3.15 0.59 -7.48
C ARG A 73 -3.06 1.73 -8.48
N VAL A 74 -3.31 2.93 -8.01
CA VAL A 74 -3.32 4.14 -8.84
C VAL A 74 -2.57 5.27 -8.18
N LEU A 75 -2.00 6.14 -9.01
CA LEU A 75 -1.55 7.48 -8.63
C LEU A 75 -2.58 8.47 -9.13
N ILE A 76 -3.02 9.36 -8.26
CA ILE A 76 -3.96 10.45 -8.55
C ILE A 76 -3.29 11.77 -8.20
N GLU A 77 -3.35 12.71 -9.10
CA GLU A 77 -3.02 14.12 -8.87
C GLU A 77 -4.26 14.95 -9.11
N GLY A 78 -4.50 15.93 -8.26
CA GLY A 78 -5.66 16.79 -8.37
C GLY A 78 -5.69 17.87 -7.30
N ARG A 79 -6.87 18.40 -7.04
CA ARG A 79 -7.10 19.42 -6.02
C ARG A 79 -8.22 19.02 -5.08
N LEU A 80 -8.17 19.50 -3.84
CA LEU A 80 -9.23 19.35 -2.86
C LEU A 80 -10.41 20.26 -3.22
N GLN A 81 -11.61 19.73 -3.12
CA GLN A 81 -12.85 20.49 -3.28
C GLN A 81 -13.86 20.05 -2.23
N THR A 82 -14.38 20.98 -1.46
CA THR A 82 -15.49 20.72 -0.52
C THR A 82 -16.80 21.10 -1.18
N ARG A 83 -17.74 20.16 -1.18
CA ARG A 83 -19.11 20.38 -1.61
C ARG A 83 -20.03 20.41 -0.40
N SER A 84 -20.97 21.34 -0.40
CA SER A 84 -22.04 21.42 0.59
C SER A 84 -23.38 21.21 -0.10
N TRP A 85 -24.26 20.46 0.52
CA TRP A 85 -25.64 20.27 0.04
C TRP A 85 -26.57 20.15 1.23
N GLU A 86 -27.81 20.42 0.99
CA GLU A 86 -28.90 20.21 1.94
C GLU A 86 -29.46 18.80 1.72
N ALA A 87 -29.48 17.98 2.76
CA ALA A 87 -30.06 16.66 2.71
C ALA A 87 -31.57 16.75 2.83
N ASN A 88 -32.33 15.70 2.48
CA ASN A 88 -33.79 15.66 2.51
C ASN A 88 -34.38 15.92 3.89
N ASP A 89 -33.59 15.82 4.95
CA ASP A 89 -33.91 16.10 6.35
C ASP A 89 -33.67 17.57 6.75
N GLY A 90 -33.30 18.43 5.79
CA GLY A 90 -33.00 19.86 6.01
C GLY A 90 -31.60 20.09 6.63
N THR A 91 -30.82 19.05 6.86
CA THR A 91 -29.45 19.20 7.41
C THR A 91 -28.46 19.59 6.32
N LYS A 92 -27.59 20.58 6.61
CA LYS A 92 -26.47 20.92 5.75
C LYS A 92 -25.38 19.90 5.93
N ARG A 93 -24.98 19.22 4.85
CA ARG A 93 -23.88 18.26 4.80
C ARG A 93 -22.75 18.78 3.94
N GLN A 94 -21.54 18.43 4.33
CA GLN A 94 -20.33 18.76 3.58
C GLN A 94 -19.52 17.49 3.33
N ARG A 95 -18.86 17.45 2.17
CA ARG A 95 -17.94 16.39 1.81
C ARG A 95 -16.76 16.97 1.07
N THR A 96 -15.55 16.65 1.54
CA THR A 96 -14.34 16.99 0.84
C THR A 96 -13.98 15.83 -0.11
N GLU A 97 -13.74 16.17 -1.35
CA GLU A 97 -13.40 15.25 -2.43
C GLU A 97 -12.14 15.75 -3.13
N ILE A 98 -11.41 14.87 -3.81
CA ILE A 98 -10.31 15.23 -4.68
C ILE A 98 -10.81 15.20 -6.11
N VAL A 99 -10.78 16.35 -6.76
CA VAL A 99 -11.02 16.45 -8.19
C VAL A 99 -9.72 16.08 -8.92
N GLY A 100 -9.72 14.90 -9.56
CA GLY A 100 -8.55 14.39 -10.27
C GLY A 100 -8.31 15.14 -11.57
N ASP A 101 -7.10 15.62 -11.74
CA ASP A 101 -6.60 16.26 -12.95
C ASP A 101 -5.72 15.29 -13.76
N ASN A 102 -5.06 14.33 -13.08
CA ASN A 102 -4.25 13.27 -13.68
C ASN A 102 -4.45 11.94 -12.96
N LEU A 103 -4.35 10.82 -13.70
CA LEU A 103 -4.52 9.47 -13.21
C LEU A 103 -3.55 8.53 -13.92
N ILE A 104 -2.77 7.77 -13.14
CA ILE A 104 -1.82 6.77 -13.64
C ILE A 104 -2.13 5.43 -12.97
N MET A 105 -2.36 4.41 -13.77
CA MET A 105 -2.52 3.04 -13.30
C MET A 105 -1.14 2.44 -13.05
N LEU A 106 -0.89 1.97 -11.82
CA LEU A 106 0.41 1.44 -11.39
C LEU A 106 0.48 -0.09 -11.46
N ASP A 107 -0.66 -0.78 -11.49
CA ASP A 107 -0.72 -2.22 -11.69
C ASP A 107 -0.70 -2.54 -13.19
N ARG A 108 0.05 -3.58 -13.57
CA ARG A 108 0.03 -4.10 -14.94
C ARG A 108 -1.36 -4.70 -15.22
N ALA A 109 -1.89 -4.42 -16.42
CA ALA A 109 -3.10 -5.07 -16.91
C ALA A 109 -2.90 -6.61 -16.87
N GLY A 110 -3.72 -7.31 -16.06
CA GLY A 110 -3.66 -8.78 -15.94
C GLY A 110 -3.17 -9.33 -14.59
N GLN A 111 -2.61 -8.52 -13.69
CA GLN A 111 -2.33 -8.95 -12.33
C GLN A 111 -3.50 -8.57 -11.40
N SER A 112 -4.58 -9.32 -11.49
CA SER A 112 -5.55 -9.40 -10.39
C SER A 112 -4.81 -10.00 -9.20
N THR A 113 -4.60 -9.25 -8.13
CA THR A 113 -4.21 -9.80 -6.83
C THR A 113 -5.43 -10.50 -6.21
N ALA A 114 -5.93 -11.52 -6.90
CA ALA A 114 -6.79 -12.51 -6.28
C ALA A 114 -5.90 -13.36 -5.38
N ASN A 115 -6.13 -13.24 -4.07
CA ASN A 115 -5.77 -14.17 -3.02
C ASN A 115 -4.36 -14.80 -3.13
N ARG A 116 -3.40 -14.21 -2.44
CA ARG A 116 -2.45 -15.04 -1.71
C ARG A 116 -3.16 -15.51 -0.45
N ASP A 117 -4.01 -16.50 -0.61
CA ASP A 117 -4.37 -17.43 0.44
C ASP A 117 -3.06 -18.14 0.81
N ASP A 118 -2.70 -17.99 2.06
CA ASP A 118 -1.55 -18.63 2.69
C ASP A 118 -1.92 -20.11 2.89
N SER A 119 -1.85 -20.88 1.81
CA SER A 119 -2.05 -22.30 1.81
C SER A 119 -0.72 -22.98 1.57
N GLN A 120 -0.07 -23.30 2.69
CA GLN A 120 0.77 -24.47 2.90
C GLN A 120 1.53 -25.00 1.66
N SER A 121 2.81 -24.64 1.62
CA SER A 121 3.82 -25.40 0.88
C SER A 121 3.94 -26.78 1.50
N GLN A 122 3.27 -27.79 0.95
CA GLN A 122 3.63 -29.19 1.19
C GLN A 122 4.99 -29.46 0.54
N PRO A 123 5.91 -30.11 1.25
CA PRO A 123 7.17 -30.57 0.64
C PRO A 123 6.86 -31.70 -0.35
N SER A 124 7.32 -31.56 -1.57
CA SER A 124 7.31 -32.57 -2.61
C SER A 124 8.16 -33.77 -2.18
N PRO A 125 7.76 -35.00 -2.57
CA PRO A 125 8.51 -36.21 -2.23
C PRO A 125 9.87 -36.25 -2.94
N THR A 126 10.85 -36.60 -2.20
CA THR A 126 12.23 -36.90 -2.62
C THR A 126 12.24 -38.02 -3.64
N GLU A 127 12.72 -37.77 -4.85
CA GLU A 127 13.17 -38.83 -5.75
C GLU A 127 14.49 -39.42 -5.24
N GLU A 128 14.43 -40.71 -5.00
CA GLU A 128 15.59 -41.53 -4.65
C GLU A 128 16.64 -41.53 -5.76
N MET A 129 17.86 -41.14 -5.44
CA MET A 129 19.02 -41.46 -6.26
C MET A 129 19.78 -42.65 -5.62
N PRO A 130 20.23 -43.64 -6.38
CA PRO A 130 20.82 -44.89 -5.88
C PRO A 130 22.20 -44.68 -5.29
N SER A 131 22.44 -45.35 -4.17
CA SER A 131 23.70 -45.44 -3.45
C SER A 131 24.76 -46.20 -4.24
N ILE A 132 25.94 -45.61 -4.36
CA ILE A 132 27.17 -46.33 -4.67
C ILE A 132 28.01 -46.44 -3.39
N GLN A 133 28.20 -47.69 -2.98
CA GLN A 133 29.06 -48.07 -1.87
C GLN A 133 30.54 -47.93 -2.25
N ALA A 134 31.32 -47.33 -1.40
CA ALA A 134 32.76 -47.68 -1.25
C ALA A 134 33.20 -47.33 0.18
N GLU A 135 33.60 -48.36 0.91
CA GLU A 135 34.23 -48.38 2.23
C GLU A 135 35.75 -48.21 2.10
N PRO A 136 36.52 -48.30 3.20
CA PRO A 136 36.90 -47.24 4.14
C PRO A 136 38.45 -47.06 4.18
N ALA A 137 38.89 -45.98 4.77
CA ALA A 137 40.22 -45.98 5.41
C ALA A 137 40.36 -44.85 6.44
N ALA A 138 40.90 -45.26 7.54
CA ALA A 138 41.19 -44.65 8.84
C ALA A 138 42.08 -43.39 8.80
N ASP A 139 41.96 -42.57 9.79
CA ASP A 139 42.88 -42.26 10.88
C ASP A 139 43.14 -40.77 11.17
N GLN A 140 43.05 -40.49 12.48
CA GLN A 140 43.79 -39.51 13.30
C GLN A 140 43.36 -38.00 13.31
N ALA A 141 42.77 -37.69 14.44
CA ALA A 141 43.26 -36.78 15.50
C ALA A 141 43.45 -35.28 15.17
N GLY A 142 42.81 -34.48 15.98
CA GLY A 142 43.22 -33.10 16.22
C GLY A 142 42.11 -32.11 16.57
N SER A 143 41.64 -32.13 17.81
CA SER A 143 41.03 -30.94 18.42
C SER A 143 42.05 -29.84 18.62
N PRO A 144 41.73 -28.59 18.46
CA PRO A 144 41.64 -27.76 19.65
C PRO A 144 40.49 -26.75 19.67
N SER A 145 40.19 -26.43 20.89
CA SER A 145 39.18 -25.57 21.50
C SER A 145 39.11 -24.07 21.07
N PRO A 146 38.16 -23.34 21.60
CA PRO A 146 37.50 -22.20 20.95
C PRO A 146 38.19 -20.87 21.28
N GLN A 147 38.24 -19.98 20.30
CA GLN A 147 38.62 -18.59 20.51
C GLN A 147 37.43 -17.68 20.69
N GLN A 148 37.53 -16.88 21.74
CA GLN A 148 36.60 -15.89 22.26
C GLN A 148 36.29 -14.78 21.25
N GLN A 149 35.02 -14.44 21.12
CA GLN A 149 34.53 -13.22 20.47
C GLN A 149 34.78 -12.01 21.39
N PRO A 150 35.22 -10.86 20.87
CA PRO A 150 35.15 -9.62 21.62
C PRO A 150 33.77 -8.96 21.53
N LYS A 151 33.23 -8.58 22.69
CA LYS A 151 32.01 -7.73 22.84
C LYS A 151 32.21 -6.35 22.21
N PRO A 152 31.24 -5.80 21.47
CA PRO A 152 31.23 -4.38 21.17
C PRO A 152 30.74 -3.58 22.38
N LYS A 153 31.46 -2.50 22.67
CA LYS A 153 31.16 -1.50 23.71
C LYS A 153 29.89 -0.74 23.36
N ALA A 154 29.02 -0.58 24.33
CA ALA A 154 27.91 0.36 24.34
C ALA A 154 28.45 1.79 24.26
N GLY A 155 28.09 2.51 23.20
CA GLY A 155 28.13 3.97 23.11
C GLY A 155 26.71 4.46 23.35
N SER A 156 26.51 5.08 24.50
CA SER A 156 25.29 5.81 24.86
C SER A 156 25.39 7.21 24.25
N ASP A 157 24.72 7.43 23.13
CA ASP A 157 24.37 8.78 22.70
C ASP A 157 22.91 9.02 23.08
N ASP A 158 22.76 9.65 24.23
CA ASP A 158 21.51 10.17 24.76
C ASP A 158 21.13 11.41 23.94
N ILE A 159 20.26 11.25 22.96
CA ILE A 159 19.69 12.38 22.21
C ILE A 159 18.50 12.89 23.00
N SER A 160 18.69 14.05 23.63
CA SER A 160 17.68 14.78 24.39
C SER A 160 16.55 15.24 23.46
N VAL A 161 15.29 15.03 23.90
CA VAL A 161 14.06 15.31 23.16
C VAL A 161 13.79 16.81 22.97
N GLU A 162 14.67 17.69 23.48
CA GLU A 162 14.49 19.16 23.46
C GLU A 162 15.05 19.86 22.21
N ASP A 163 15.73 19.16 21.30
CA ASP A 163 16.37 19.74 20.11
C ASP A 163 15.57 19.61 18.81
N ILE A 164 14.26 19.40 18.86
CA ILE A 164 13.43 19.38 17.65
C ILE A 164 12.74 20.74 17.49
N PRO A 165 13.15 21.61 16.56
CA PRO A 165 12.42 22.85 16.26
C PRO A 165 11.11 22.51 15.52
N PHE A 166 10.00 23.02 16.04
CA PHE A 166 8.70 23.05 15.40
C PHE A 166 8.60 24.21 14.43
#